data_021e835f4dbcc9e3a1ee9ef7c77037d0
#
_entry.id   021e835f4dbcc9e3a1ee9ef7c77037d0
#
_cell.length_a   1.000
_cell.length_b   1.000
_cell.length_c   1.000
_cell.angle_alpha   90.00
_cell.angle_beta   90.00
_cell.angle_gamma   90.00
#
_symmetry.space_group_name_H-M   'P 1'
#
loop_
_entity.id
_entity.type
_entity.pdbx_description
1 polymer ?
#
loop_
_entity_poly.entity_id
_entity_poly.type
_entity_poly.pdbx_seq_one_letter_code
_entity_poly.pdbx_strand_id
1 'polypeptide(L)'
;MTIATPEARLLVVEDEPNIRELLATSLRFAGFEVHVAEDGATAIKLAGDHDPDLVVLDVMLPDMDGFTVTRRLRDSGRRLPIVFVTARDSLDDKVKGLTVGGDDYVTKPFSLEEVVARIRAVLRRTRDEVDDSASLRFEDLELDEDSHEVRRAGRAVDVSPTEFKLLRYLMLNPNRVLSKVQILDHVWDYDFRGESGIVESYISYLRRKIDTDGLPPLIHTKRGVGYVLRKPPAG
;
A
#
# COMPACT_ATOMS: atom_id res chain seq x y z
N MET A 1 34.70 -12.40 -9.06
CA MET A 1 33.31 -12.64 -8.62
C MET A 1 32.65 -11.30 -8.52
N THR A 2 31.77 -10.97 -9.43
CA THR A 2 31.00 -9.71 -9.37
C THR A 2 30.01 -9.86 -8.23
N ILE A 3 30.20 -9.10 -7.16
CA ILE A 3 29.22 -9.03 -6.06
C ILE A 3 28.00 -8.32 -6.66
N ALA A 4 26.94 -9.07 -6.94
CA ALA A 4 25.69 -8.50 -7.41
C ALA A 4 25.18 -7.52 -6.33
N THR A 5 24.87 -6.31 -6.72
CA THR A 5 24.24 -5.34 -5.81
C THR A 5 22.92 -5.94 -5.33
N PRO A 6 22.63 -5.93 -4.02
CA PRO A 6 21.36 -6.45 -3.51
C PRO A 6 20.18 -5.68 -4.08
N GLU A 7 19.05 -6.39 -4.28
CA GLU A 7 17.82 -5.78 -4.82
C GLU A 7 17.30 -4.64 -3.94
N ALA A 8 17.33 -4.84 -2.60
CA ALA A 8 16.99 -3.85 -1.58
C ALA A 8 17.54 -4.30 -0.22
N ARG A 9 17.59 -3.37 0.75
CA ARG A 9 17.92 -3.63 2.15
C ARG A 9 16.64 -3.79 2.94
N LEU A 10 16.48 -4.92 3.61
CA LEU A 10 15.30 -5.25 4.40
C LEU A 10 15.67 -5.33 5.89
N LEU A 11 14.76 -4.91 6.75
CA LEU A 11 14.80 -5.17 8.18
C LEU A 11 13.67 -6.14 8.53
N VAL A 12 14.02 -7.34 9.01
CA VAL A 12 13.06 -8.35 9.48
C VAL A 12 12.99 -8.28 10.99
N VAL A 13 11.78 -8.06 11.52
CA VAL A 13 11.49 -7.95 12.95
C VAL A 13 10.54 -9.07 13.36
N GLU A 14 11.06 -10.04 14.10
CA GLU A 14 10.34 -11.26 14.48
C GLU A 14 10.97 -11.82 15.76
N ASP A 15 10.19 -12.09 16.79
CA ASP A 15 10.70 -12.60 18.06
C ASP A 15 11.01 -14.09 18.04
N GLU A 16 10.23 -14.89 17.27
CA GLU A 16 10.47 -16.32 17.15
C GLU A 16 11.75 -16.61 16.32
N PRO A 17 12.83 -17.20 16.93
CA PRO A 17 14.11 -17.40 16.26
C PRO A 17 13.99 -18.21 14.96
N ASN A 18 13.15 -19.24 14.94
CA ASN A 18 12.99 -20.13 13.79
C ASN A 18 12.34 -19.41 12.60
N ILE A 19 11.32 -18.58 12.86
CA ILE A 19 10.64 -17.82 11.82
C ILE A 19 11.56 -16.71 11.32
N ARG A 20 12.23 -16.00 12.23
CA ARG A 20 13.21 -14.96 11.91
C ARG A 20 14.31 -15.47 10.99
N GLU A 21 14.92 -16.63 11.34
CA GLU A 21 16.00 -17.24 10.54
C GLU A 21 15.49 -17.74 9.18
N LEU A 22 14.30 -18.34 9.15
CA LEU A 22 13.65 -18.79 7.91
C LEU A 22 13.42 -17.61 6.95
N LEU A 23 12.82 -16.52 7.44
CA LEU A 23 12.59 -15.31 6.65
C LEU A 23 13.91 -14.71 6.17
N ALA A 24 14.88 -14.52 7.09
CA ALA A 24 16.16 -13.91 6.75
C ALA A 24 16.92 -14.69 5.68
N THR A 25 17.01 -16.02 5.84
CA THR A 25 17.72 -16.89 4.88
C THR A 25 17.02 -16.89 3.52
N SER A 26 15.69 -16.99 3.50
CA SER A 26 14.92 -17.02 2.26
C SER A 26 14.96 -15.69 1.51
N LEU A 27 14.88 -14.58 2.23
CA LEU A 27 14.97 -13.25 1.63
C LEU A 27 16.38 -12.95 1.10
N ARG A 28 17.45 -13.39 1.81
CA ARG A 28 18.82 -13.31 1.27
C ARG A 28 18.99 -14.14 0.01
N PHE A 29 18.43 -15.35 -0.02
CA PHE A 29 18.42 -16.20 -1.23
C PHE A 29 17.65 -15.56 -2.39
N ALA A 30 16.60 -14.80 -2.09
CA ALA A 30 15.84 -14.04 -3.09
C ALA A 30 16.55 -12.78 -3.61
N GLY A 31 17.76 -12.45 -3.10
CA GLY A 31 18.60 -11.36 -3.57
C GLY A 31 18.56 -10.08 -2.75
N PHE A 32 17.96 -10.11 -1.55
CA PHE A 32 17.91 -8.96 -0.65
C PHE A 32 19.09 -8.97 0.34
N GLU A 33 19.52 -7.78 0.78
CA GLU A 33 20.30 -7.61 1.98
C GLU A 33 19.35 -7.59 3.19
N VAL A 34 19.64 -8.37 4.25
CA VAL A 34 18.69 -8.55 5.36
C VAL A 34 19.37 -8.35 6.70
N HIS A 35 18.90 -7.36 7.44
CA HIS A 35 19.14 -7.15 8.87
C HIS A 35 17.98 -7.77 9.67
N VAL A 36 18.26 -8.20 10.90
CA VAL A 36 17.25 -8.85 11.75
C VAL A 36 17.18 -8.20 13.12
N ALA A 37 15.97 -8.09 13.68
CA ALA A 37 15.71 -7.67 15.05
C ALA A 37 14.77 -8.67 15.72
N GLU A 38 14.92 -8.88 17.02
CA GLU A 38 14.09 -9.79 17.82
C GLU A 38 13.02 -9.06 18.64
N ASP A 39 13.09 -7.74 18.67
CA ASP A 39 12.16 -6.89 19.42
C ASP A 39 12.02 -5.50 18.75
N GLY A 40 11.02 -4.74 19.23
CA GLY A 40 10.72 -3.43 18.68
C GLY A 40 11.78 -2.37 18.96
N ALA A 41 12.44 -2.40 20.13
CA ALA A 41 13.49 -1.46 20.48
C ALA A 41 14.72 -1.61 19.55
N THR A 42 15.14 -2.86 19.34
CA THR A 42 16.22 -3.21 18.40
C THR A 42 15.84 -2.82 16.97
N ALA A 43 14.58 -3.05 16.56
CA ALA A 43 14.10 -2.68 15.24
C ALA A 43 14.21 -1.18 14.96
N ILE A 44 13.77 -0.34 15.90
CA ILE A 44 13.85 1.12 15.79
C ILE A 44 15.30 1.59 15.68
N LYS A 45 16.21 1.01 16.48
CA LYS A 45 17.64 1.32 16.43
C LYS A 45 18.23 0.94 15.08
N LEU A 46 18.03 -0.32 14.63
CA LEU A 46 18.59 -0.80 13.36
C LEU A 46 18.03 -0.07 12.14
N ALA A 47 16.76 0.34 12.18
CA ALA A 47 16.20 1.21 11.16
C ALA A 47 16.93 2.56 11.08
N GLY A 48 17.42 3.07 12.23
CA GLY A 48 18.26 4.25 12.29
C GLY A 48 19.66 4.06 11.72
N ASP A 49 20.27 2.93 12.05
CA ASP A 49 21.68 2.66 11.75
C ASP A 49 21.90 2.18 10.30
N HIS A 50 20.96 1.45 9.72
CA HIS A 50 21.13 0.78 8.43
C HIS A 50 20.29 1.34 7.28
N ASP A 51 19.34 2.24 7.58
CA ASP A 51 18.46 2.87 6.60
C ASP A 51 17.87 1.84 5.59
N PRO A 52 17.04 0.89 6.08
CA PRO A 52 16.47 -0.14 5.23
C PRO A 52 15.46 0.45 4.22
N ASP A 53 15.29 -0.20 3.09
CA ASP A 53 14.33 0.18 2.06
C ASP A 53 12.90 -0.32 2.39
N LEU A 54 12.77 -1.34 3.28
CA LEU A 54 11.48 -1.88 3.74
C LEU A 54 11.66 -2.64 5.06
N VAL A 55 10.62 -2.62 5.89
CA VAL A 55 10.54 -3.40 7.14
C VAL A 55 9.51 -4.51 7.00
N VAL A 56 9.91 -5.74 7.30
CA VAL A 56 9.01 -6.90 7.50
C VAL A 56 8.82 -7.05 9.01
N LEU A 57 7.60 -6.86 9.52
CA LEU A 57 7.36 -6.62 10.94
C LEU A 57 6.26 -7.53 11.50
N ASP A 58 6.59 -8.32 12.53
CA ASP A 58 5.53 -8.96 13.31
C ASP A 58 4.81 -7.92 14.19
N VAL A 59 3.50 -8.09 14.30
CA VAL A 59 2.67 -7.29 15.21
C VAL A 59 2.89 -7.69 16.66
N MET A 60 3.18 -8.97 16.92
CA MET A 60 3.31 -9.51 18.28
C MET A 60 4.78 -9.62 18.68
N LEU A 61 5.34 -8.54 19.24
CA LEU A 61 6.70 -8.52 19.77
C LEU A 61 6.69 -8.49 21.31
N PRO A 62 7.77 -8.92 21.98
CA PRO A 62 7.78 -9.09 23.42
C PRO A 62 7.80 -7.78 24.23
N ASP A 63 8.31 -6.70 23.67
CA ASP A 63 8.51 -5.41 24.33
C ASP A 63 7.46 -4.36 23.98
N MET A 64 6.98 -4.36 22.73
CA MET A 64 5.92 -3.47 22.24
C MET A 64 5.26 -4.08 21.02
N ASP A 65 4.01 -3.72 20.70
CA ASP A 65 3.36 -4.18 19.49
C ASP A 65 3.95 -3.53 18.22
N GLY A 66 3.86 -4.23 17.09
CA GLY A 66 4.39 -3.75 15.79
C GLY A 66 3.74 -2.45 15.33
N PHE A 67 2.50 -2.16 15.74
CA PHE A 67 1.85 -0.87 15.44
C PHE A 67 2.52 0.28 16.19
N THR A 68 2.98 0.04 17.40
CA THR A 68 3.77 1.01 18.17
C THR A 68 5.14 1.23 17.56
N VAL A 69 5.80 0.18 17.06
CA VAL A 69 7.06 0.31 16.28
C VAL A 69 6.82 1.17 15.06
N THR A 70 5.78 0.88 14.28
CA THR A 70 5.40 1.66 13.09
C THR A 70 5.21 3.14 13.41
N ARG A 71 4.43 3.44 14.46
CA ARG A 71 4.20 4.83 14.88
C ARG A 71 5.50 5.55 15.22
N ARG A 72 6.38 4.92 16.00
CA ARG A 72 7.68 5.51 16.36
C ARG A 72 8.58 5.75 15.15
N LEU A 73 8.58 4.84 14.17
CA LEU A 73 9.29 5.04 12.90
C LEU A 73 8.72 6.23 12.11
N ARG A 74 7.38 6.38 12.05
CA ARG A 74 6.72 7.52 11.41
C ARG A 74 6.99 8.85 12.14
N ASP A 75 6.95 8.86 13.48
CA ASP A 75 7.24 10.04 14.30
C ASP A 75 8.68 10.54 14.13
N SER A 76 9.61 9.66 13.77
CA SER A 76 11.00 10.04 13.42
C SER A 76 11.15 10.69 12.03
N GLY A 77 10.04 10.92 11.31
CA GLY A 77 10.01 11.46 9.95
C GLY A 77 10.35 10.46 8.85
N ARG A 78 10.50 9.19 9.18
CA ARG A 78 10.84 8.13 8.22
C ARG A 78 9.59 7.53 7.60
N ARG A 79 9.50 7.58 6.28
CA ARG A 79 8.43 6.94 5.49
C ARG A 79 8.86 5.55 4.98
N LEU A 80 9.40 4.72 5.89
CA LEU A 80 9.80 3.35 5.55
C LEU A 80 8.57 2.51 5.22
N PRO A 81 8.53 1.82 4.08
CA PRO A 81 7.50 0.84 3.77
C PRO A 81 7.50 -0.30 4.80
N ILE A 82 6.31 -0.73 5.23
CA ILE A 82 6.14 -1.77 6.25
C ILE A 82 5.17 -2.83 5.75
N VAL A 83 5.66 -4.08 5.70
CA VAL A 83 4.86 -5.28 5.47
C VAL A 83 4.69 -6.00 6.79
N PHE A 84 3.46 -6.07 7.30
CA PHE A 84 3.18 -6.84 8.51
C PHE A 84 3.12 -8.34 8.21
N VAL A 85 3.74 -9.16 9.08
CA VAL A 85 3.69 -10.62 9.00
C VAL A 85 3.29 -11.14 10.38
N THR A 86 2.05 -11.61 10.57
CA THR A 86 1.54 -11.91 11.90
C THR A 86 0.48 -13.01 11.92
N ALA A 87 0.30 -13.65 13.08
CA ALA A 87 -0.78 -14.61 13.31
C ALA A 87 -2.16 -13.96 13.53
N ARG A 88 -2.22 -12.63 13.66
CA ARG A 88 -3.49 -11.91 13.79
C ARG A 88 -4.16 -11.78 12.42
N ASP A 89 -5.28 -12.47 12.24
CA ASP A 89 -6.08 -12.46 11.01
C ASP A 89 -7.42 -11.75 11.15
N SER A 90 -7.71 -11.16 12.34
CA SER A 90 -8.96 -10.43 12.52
C SER A 90 -9.03 -9.20 11.60
N LEU A 91 -10.22 -8.94 11.06
CA LEU A 91 -10.47 -7.77 10.21
C LEU A 91 -10.08 -6.46 10.92
N ASP A 92 -10.32 -6.39 12.24
CA ASP A 92 -9.99 -5.23 13.08
C ASP A 92 -8.47 -4.99 13.19
N ASP A 93 -7.67 -6.06 13.25
CA ASP A 93 -6.21 -5.94 13.33
C ASP A 93 -5.61 -5.54 11.97
N LYS A 94 -6.15 -6.06 10.86
CA LYS A 94 -5.76 -5.65 9.49
C LYS A 94 -6.12 -4.17 9.24
N VAL A 95 -7.32 -3.74 9.63
CA VAL A 95 -7.74 -2.34 9.52
C VAL A 95 -6.89 -1.43 10.38
N LYS A 96 -6.56 -1.83 11.62
CA LYS A 96 -5.66 -1.07 12.49
C LYS A 96 -4.26 -0.95 11.88
N GLY A 97 -3.70 -2.04 11.34
CA GLY A 97 -2.38 -2.05 10.71
C GLY A 97 -2.27 -1.06 9.56
N LEU A 98 -3.25 -1.08 8.67
CA LEU A 98 -3.32 -0.16 7.53
C LEU A 98 -3.60 1.29 7.96
N THR A 99 -4.40 1.50 9.02
CA THR A 99 -4.69 2.84 9.57
C THR A 99 -3.46 3.47 10.24
N VAL A 100 -2.57 2.65 10.82
CA VAL A 100 -1.33 3.12 11.48
C VAL A 100 -0.20 3.36 10.48
N GLY A 101 -0.38 3.01 9.20
CA GLY A 101 0.58 3.29 8.11
C GLY A 101 1.38 2.08 7.66
N GLY A 102 0.86 0.86 7.78
CA GLY A 102 1.39 -0.32 7.10
C GLY A 102 1.02 -0.32 5.61
N ASP A 103 1.91 -0.81 4.77
CA ASP A 103 1.77 -0.79 3.31
C ASP A 103 1.22 -2.11 2.76
N ASP A 104 1.40 -3.22 3.49
CA ASP A 104 0.81 -4.53 3.19
C ASP A 104 0.76 -5.44 4.42
N TYR A 105 0.08 -6.59 4.31
CA TYR A 105 -0.20 -7.49 5.42
C TYR A 105 -0.18 -8.95 4.98
N VAL A 106 0.58 -9.80 5.68
CA VAL A 106 0.67 -11.26 5.45
C VAL A 106 0.26 -11.98 6.72
N THR A 107 -0.65 -12.94 6.62
CA THR A 107 -1.07 -13.77 7.76
C THR A 107 -0.27 -15.05 7.87
N LYS A 108 0.15 -15.41 9.09
CA LYS A 108 0.72 -16.73 9.40
C LYS A 108 -0.41 -17.78 9.44
N PRO A 109 -0.27 -18.97 8.82
CA PRO A 109 0.90 -19.44 8.06
C PRO A 109 0.95 -18.85 6.66
N PHE A 110 2.16 -18.51 6.18
CA PHE A 110 2.41 -17.91 4.88
C PHE A 110 3.33 -18.78 4.02
N SER A 111 3.31 -18.59 2.71
CA SER A 111 4.36 -19.09 1.83
C SER A 111 5.46 -18.03 1.66
N LEU A 112 6.71 -18.50 1.50
CA LEU A 112 7.83 -17.59 1.28
C LEU A 112 7.72 -16.84 -0.04
N GLU A 113 7.15 -17.49 -1.06
CA GLU A 113 6.86 -16.87 -2.35
C GLU A 113 5.88 -15.71 -2.21
N GLU A 114 4.87 -15.84 -1.35
CA GLU A 114 3.92 -14.77 -1.06
C GLU A 114 4.60 -13.58 -0.42
N VAL A 115 5.42 -13.80 0.62
CA VAL A 115 6.16 -12.73 1.31
C VAL A 115 7.07 -12.00 0.33
N VAL A 116 7.85 -12.71 -0.49
CA VAL A 116 8.74 -12.11 -1.50
C VAL A 116 7.95 -11.31 -2.54
N ALA A 117 6.83 -11.85 -3.03
CA ALA A 117 6.00 -11.16 -4.01
C ALA A 117 5.41 -9.85 -3.46
N ARG A 118 4.96 -9.83 -2.19
CA ARG A 118 4.44 -8.64 -1.53
C ARG A 118 5.53 -7.60 -1.25
N ILE A 119 6.69 -8.02 -0.77
CA ILE A 119 7.86 -7.14 -0.59
C ILE A 119 8.20 -6.44 -1.92
N ARG A 120 8.32 -7.20 -3.01
CA ARG A 120 8.61 -6.63 -4.33
C ARG A 120 7.51 -5.70 -4.83
N ALA A 121 6.25 -6.02 -4.57
CA ALA A 121 5.12 -5.16 -4.94
C ALA A 121 5.15 -3.82 -4.19
N VAL A 122 5.48 -3.84 -2.89
CA VAL A 122 5.64 -2.63 -2.07
C VAL A 122 6.84 -1.82 -2.53
N LEU A 123 8.02 -2.44 -2.68
CA LEU A 123 9.24 -1.77 -3.12
C LEU A 123 9.11 -1.13 -4.51
N ARG A 124 8.41 -1.79 -5.45
CA ARG A 124 8.14 -1.22 -6.78
C ARG A 124 7.31 0.05 -6.65
N ARG A 125 6.23 0.04 -5.86
CA ARG A 125 5.42 1.22 -5.61
C ARG A 125 6.23 2.38 -5.04
N THR A 126 7.12 2.10 -4.09
CA THR A 126 7.97 3.13 -3.47
C THR A 126 9.08 3.65 -4.39
N ARG A 127 9.59 2.82 -5.32
CA ARG A 127 10.63 3.24 -6.30
C ARG A 127 10.03 4.04 -7.46
N ASP A 128 8.82 3.71 -7.90
CA ASP A 128 8.10 4.48 -8.91
C ASP A 128 7.73 5.88 -8.41
N GLU A 129 7.75 6.10 -7.06
CA GLU A 129 7.58 7.42 -6.41
C GLU A 129 8.82 8.32 -6.48
N VAL A 130 10.01 7.81 -6.85
CA VAL A 130 11.27 8.60 -6.92
C VAL A 130 11.50 9.21 -8.31
N ASP A 131 10.78 8.74 -9.34
CA ASP A 131 10.93 9.26 -10.70
C ASP A 131 9.60 9.89 -11.17
N ASP A 132 9.48 11.19 -10.90
CA ASP A 132 8.44 12.13 -11.33
C ASP A 132 7.27 12.37 -10.36
N SER A 133 7.42 13.44 -9.55
CA SER A 133 6.39 14.16 -8.79
C SER A 133 5.34 13.31 -8.04
N ALA A 134 5.31 13.41 -6.74
CA ALA A 134 4.34 12.83 -5.79
C ALA A 134 2.85 13.15 -6.08
N SER A 135 2.52 13.61 -7.27
CA SER A 135 1.17 13.96 -7.68
C SER A 135 0.75 13.29 -8.98
N LEU A 136 -0.25 12.41 -8.90
CA LEU A 136 -0.94 11.92 -10.09
C LEU A 136 -1.81 13.04 -10.66
N ARG A 137 -1.77 13.24 -11.98
CA ARG A 137 -2.59 14.24 -12.66
C ARG A 137 -3.33 13.62 -13.83
N PHE A 138 -4.61 13.91 -13.90
CA PHE A 138 -5.46 13.56 -15.04
C PHE A 138 -6.45 14.70 -15.30
N GLU A 139 -6.26 15.43 -16.41
CA GLU A 139 -6.97 16.68 -16.71
C GLU A 139 -6.78 17.69 -15.57
N ASP A 140 -7.86 18.12 -14.93
CA ASP A 140 -7.88 19.04 -13.80
C ASP A 140 -8.03 18.31 -12.43
N LEU A 141 -7.88 17.00 -12.41
CA LEU A 141 -7.85 16.17 -11.22
C LEU A 141 -6.40 15.91 -10.82
N GLU A 142 -6.07 16.23 -9.57
CA GLU A 142 -4.76 16.04 -8.98
C GLU A 142 -4.91 15.20 -7.71
N LEU A 143 -4.00 14.26 -7.51
CA LEU A 143 -3.92 13.42 -6.31
C LEU A 143 -2.49 13.41 -5.85
N ASP A 144 -2.23 13.95 -4.67
CA ASP A 144 -0.94 13.95 -4.02
C ASP A 144 -0.86 12.74 -3.07
N GLU A 145 0.04 11.82 -3.37
CA GLU A 145 0.18 10.57 -2.60
C GLU A 145 0.85 10.81 -1.24
N ASP A 146 1.67 11.84 -1.13
CA ASP A 146 2.41 12.17 0.07
C ASP A 146 1.55 12.86 1.12
N SER A 147 0.80 13.88 0.70
CA SER A 147 -0.11 14.61 1.59
C SER A 147 -1.47 13.93 1.72
N HIS A 148 -1.79 12.91 0.89
CA HIS A 148 -3.12 12.32 0.73
C HIS A 148 -4.19 13.34 0.34
N GLU A 149 -3.78 14.42 -0.33
CA GLU A 149 -4.68 15.44 -0.82
C GLU A 149 -5.19 15.11 -2.23
N VAL A 150 -6.47 15.37 -2.45
CA VAL A 150 -7.08 15.33 -3.77
C VAL A 150 -7.58 16.72 -4.12
N ARG A 151 -7.34 17.16 -5.36
CA ARG A 151 -7.82 18.44 -5.88
C ARG A 151 -8.52 18.23 -7.22
N ARG A 152 -9.63 18.92 -7.42
CA ARG A 152 -10.37 18.98 -8.68
C ARG A 152 -10.54 20.43 -9.11
N ALA A 153 -10.06 20.79 -10.30
CA ALA A 153 -10.02 22.18 -10.77
C ALA A 153 -9.43 23.15 -9.72
N GLY A 154 -8.33 22.74 -9.06
CA GLY A 154 -7.65 23.50 -8.01
C GLY A 154 -8.34 23.54 -6.64
N ARG A 155 -9.54 22.95 -6.48
CA ARG A 155 -10.28 22.90 -5.21
C ARG A 155 -9.99 21.59 -4.49
N ALA A 156 -9.69 21.64 -3.20
CA ALA A 156 -9.51 20.46 -2.36
C ALA A 156 -10.82 19.65 -2.30
N VAL A 157 -10.67 18.32 -2.40
CA VAL A 157 -11.76 17.34 -2.33
C VAL A 157 -11.49 16.43 -1.15
N ASP A 158 -12.39 16.42 -0.17
CA ASP A 158 -12.30 15.53 0.98
C ASP A 158 -12.71 14.11 0.60
N VAL A 159 -11.74 13.17 0.65
CA VAL A 159 -11.94 11.76 0.33
C VAL A 159 -11.54 10.89 1.51
N SER A 160 -12.30 9.81 1.75
CA SER A 160 -11.91 8.80 2.72
C SER A 160 -10.71 7.98 2.22
N PRO A 161 -9.98 7.26 3.10
CA PRO A 161 -8.85 6.43 2.68
C PRO A 161 -9.20 5.42 1.58
N THR A 162 -10.38 4.82 1.63
CA THR A 162 -10.83 3.88 0.59
C THR A 162 -11.19 4.58 -0.73
N GLU A 163 -11.81 5.75 -0.66
CA GLU A 163 -12.08 6.57 -1.85
C GLU A 163 -10.76 7.04 -2.49
N PHE A 164 -9.78 7.41 -1.69
CA PHE A 164 -8.44 7.76 -2.15
C PHE A 164 -7.77 6.60 -2.89
N LYS A 165 -7.75 5.39 -2.30
CA LYS A 165 -7.21 4.17 -2.94
C LYS A 165 -7.91 3.87 -4.28
N LEU A 166 -9.24 3.96 -4.31
CA LEU A 166 -10.01 3.75 -5.52
C LEU A 166 -9.70 4.79 -6.60
N LEU A 167 -9.63 6.06 -6.22
CA LEU A 167 -9.31 7.15 -7.15
C LEU A 167 -7.89 7.00 -7.69
N ARG A 168 -6.92 6.72 -6.82
CA ARG A 168 -5.54 6.43 -7.20
C ARG A 168 -5.46 5.30 -8.23
N TYR A 169 -6.15 4.20 -7.98
CA TYR A 169 -6.15 3.06 -8.91
C TYR A 169 -6.74 3.41 -10.29
N LEU A 170 -7.79 4.22 -10.32
CA LEU A 170 -8.35 4.75 -11.56
C LEU A 170 -7.37 5.68 -12.28
N MET A 171 -6.67 6.56 -11.54
CA MET A 171 -5.68 7.51 -12.08
C MET A 171 -4.40 6.84 -12.58
N LEU A 172 -3.99 5.73 -12.00
CA LEU A 172 -2.88 4.90 -12.51
C LEU A 172 -3.25 4.13 -13.79
N ASN A 173 -4.54 4.03 -14.14
CA ASN A 173 -5.03 3.32 -15.31
C ASN A 173 -5.95 4.20 -16.17
N PRO A 174 -5.51 5.40 -16.60
CA PRO A 174 -6.36 6.30 -17.34
C PRO A 174 -6.72 5.69 -18.72
N ASN A 175 -7.94 5.95 -19.16
CA ASN A 175 -8.50 5.45 -20.42
C ASN A 175 -8.64 3.91 -20.51
N ARG A 176 -8.32 3.18 -19.47
CA ARG A 176 -8.50 1.73 -19.39
C ARG A 176 -9.77 1.39 -18.61
N VAL A 177 -10.59 0.48 -19.15
CA VAL A 177 -11.74 -0.04 -18.43
C VAL A 177 -11.28 -1.06 -17.41
N LEU A 178 -11.55 -0.78 -16.14
CA LEU A 178 -11.29 -1.68 -15.01
C LEU A 178 -12.58 -2.43 -14.65
N SER A 179 -12.52 -3.74 -14.60
CA SER A 179 -13.66 -4.55 -14.16
C SER A 179 -13.90 -4.37 -12.65
N LYS A 180 -15.13 -4.67 -12.18
CA LYS A 180 -15.44 -4.62 -10.75
C LYS A 180 -14.55 -5.56 -9.93
N VAL A 181 -14.20 -6.73 -10.48
CA VAL A 181 -13.31 -7.69 -9.83
C VAL A 181 -11.91 -7.10 -9.68
N GLN A 182 -11.35 -6.51 -10.73
CA GLN A 182 -10.03 -5.86 -10.65
C GLN A 182 -10.01 -4.70 -9.64
N ILE A 183 -11.07 -3.90 -9.59
CA ILE A 183 -11.20 -2.81 -8.62
C ILE A 183 -11.32 -3.39 -7.20
N LEU A 184 -12.13 -4.42 -7.01
CA LEU A 184 -12.33 -5.07 -5.72
C LEU A 184 -11.01 -5.65 -5.20
N ASP A 185 -10.31 -6.43 -6.03
CA ASP A 185 -9.05 -7.07 -5.69
C ASP A 185 -7.94 -6.06 -5.36
N HIS A 186 -7.94 -4.88 -6.01
CA HIS A 186 -6.91 -3.87 -5.80
C HIS A 186 -7.17 -2.97 -4.59
N VAL A 187 -8.44 -2.62 -4.31
CA VAL A 187 -8.81 -1.64 -3.29
C VAL A 187 -9.17 -2.29 -1.96
N TRP A 188 -9.75 -3.49 -1.97
CA TRP A 188 -10.27 -4.18 -0.78
C TRP A 188 -9.57 -5.47 -0.40
N ASP A 189 -8.53 -5.91 -1.13
CA ASP A 189 -7.84 -7.19 -0.96
C ASP A 189 -8.72 -8.45 -1.14
N TYR A 190 -8.07 -9.56 -1.48
CA TYR A 190 -8.63 -10.84 -1.97
C TYR A 190 -9.65 -11.52 -1.04
N ASP A 191 -9.79 -11.10 0.22
CA ASP A 191 -10.67 -11.73 1.22
C ASP A 191 -12.05 -11.08 1.36
N PHE A 192 -12.34 -10.02 0.58
CA PHE A 192 -13.65 -9.39 0.63
C PHE A 192 -14.68 -10.21 -0.15
N ARG A 193 -15.19 -11.29 0.45
CA ARG A 193 -16.40 -12.01 -0.01
C ARG A 193 -17.68 -11.20 0.24
N GLY A 194 -17.58 -9.89 0.26
CA GLY A 194 -18.67 -8.97 0.46
C GLY A 194 -19.36 -8.58 -0.85
N GLU A 195 -20.58 -8.15 -0.74
CA GLU A 195 -21.54 -7.82 -1.78
C GLU A 195 -20.94 -7.09 -2.99
N SER A 196 -21.26 -7.57 -4.18
CA SER A 196 -20.85 -6.98 -5.47
C SER A 196 -21.23 -5.49 -5.64
N GLY A 197 -22.02 -4.93 -4.73
CA GLY A 197 -22.49 -3.53 -4.74
C GLY A 197 -21.54 -2.51 -4.08
N ILE A 198 -20.46 -2.94 -3.42
CA ILE A 198 -19.57 -2.00 -2.73
C ILE A 198 -18.83 -1.08 -3.70
N VAL A 199 -18.34 -1.62 -4.82
CA VAL A 199 -17.64 -0.84 -5.85
C VAL A 199 -18.56 0.24 -6.41
N GLU A 200 -19.83 -0.10 -6.70
CA GLU A 200 -20.83 0.85 -7.18
C GLU A 200 -21.07 2.00 -6.20
N SER A 201 -21.14 1.68 -4.91
CA SER A 201 -21.35 2.66 -3.86
C SER A 201 -20.18 3.65 -3.78
N TYR A 202 -18.92 3.15 -3.78
CA TYR A 202 -17.75 4.01 -3.73
C TYR A 202 -17.52 4.81 -5.02
N ILE A 203 -17.82 4.25 -6.18
CA ILE A 203 -17.85 5.02 -7.44
C ILE A 203 -18.90 6.14 -7.37
N SER A 204 -20.08 5.87 -6.80
CA SER A 204 -21.10 6.89 -6.61
C SER A 204 -20.65 8.00 -5.64
N TYR A 205 -19.95 7.63 -4.56
CA TYR A 205 -19.40 8.60 -3.61
C TYR A 205 -18.33 9.48 -4.27
N LEU A 206 -17.38 8.88 -4.99
CA LEU A 206 -16.36 9.63 -5.71
C LEU A 206 -16.97 10.58 -6.74
N ARG A 207 -17.93 10.12 -7.56
CA ARG A 207 -18.59 10.98 -8.55
C ARG A 207 -19.23 12.22 -7.91
N ARG A 208 -19.89 12.05 -6.78
CA ARG A 208 -20.50 13.21 -6.05
C ARG A 208 -19.47 14.23 -5.58
N LYS A 209 -18.22 13.81 -5.39
CA LYS A 209 -17.13 14.64 -4.88
C LYS A 209 -16.31 15.28 -6.01
N ILE A 210 -16.02 14.52 -7.07
CA ILE A 210 -15.12 14.95 -8.16
C ILE A 210 -15.86 15.33 -9.45
N ASP A 211 -17.01 14.74 -9.77
CA ASP A 211 -17.82 15.06 -10.94
C ASP A 211 -18.94 16.06 -10.56
N THR A 212 -18.54 17.19 -9.96
CA THR A 212 -19.47 18.23 -9.46
C THR A 212 -20.05 19.06 -10.60
N ASP A 213 -21.16 19.78 -10.31
CA ASP A 213 -21.85 20.62 -11.28
C ASP A 213 -20.93 21.64 -11.95
N GLY A 214 -20.99 21.70 -13.28
CA GLY A 214 -20.19 22.60 -14.12
C GLY A 214 -18.82 22.02 -14.52
N LEU A 215 -18.41 20.86 -14.00
CA LEU A 215 -17.20 20.18 -14.43
C LEU A 215 -17.53 18.95 -15.29
N PRO A 216 -16.74 18.68 -16.35
CA PRO A 216 -16.95 17.49 -17.15
C PRO A 216 -16.70 16.21 -16.32
N PRO A 217 -17.59 15.20 -16.38
CA PRO A 217 -17.42 13.97 -15.62
C PRO A 217 -16.20 13.20 -16.11
N LEU A 218 -15.39 12.70 -15.20
CA LEU A 218 -14.18 11.91 -15.49
C LEU A 218 -14.38 10.42 -15.27
N ILE A 219 -15.22 10.00 -14.31
CA ILE A 219 -15.47 8.59 -14.04
C ILE A 219 -16.68 8.12 -14.86
N HIS A 220 -16.45 7.23 -15.81
CA HIS A 220 -17.48 6.70 -16.69
C HIS A 220 -17.76 5.22 -16.40
N THR A 221 -19.04 4.80 -16.59
CA THR A 221 -19.45 3.41 -16.53
C THR A 221 -19.43 2.80 -17.91
N LYS A 222 -18.74 1.68 -18.08
CA LYS A 222 -18.91 0.79 -19.23
C LYS A 222 -19.86 -0.33 -18.84
N ARG A 223 -21.14 -0.22 -19.23
CA ARG A 223 -22.19 -1.16 -18.85
C ARG A 223 -21.75 -2.61 -19.09
N GLY A 224 -21.97 -3.49 -18.11
CA GLY A 224 -21.61 -4.90 -18.16
C GLY A 224 -20.11 -5.21 -18.04
N VAL A 225 -19.22 -4.20 -18.03
CA VAL A 225 -17.77 -4.38 -18.01
C VAL A 225 -17.13 -3.79 -16.73
N GLY A 226 -17.35 -2.51 -16.42
CA GLY A 226 -16.70 -1.86 -15.28
C GLY A 226 -16.69 -0.34 -15.39
N TYR A 227 -15.60 0.26 -14.90
CA TYR A 227 -15.42 1.71 -14.81
C TYR A 227 -14.12 2.17 -15.47
N VAL A 228 -14.10 3.41 -15.92
CA VAL A 228 -12.94 4.01 -16.57
C VAL A 228 -12.85 5.49 -16.21
N LEU A 229 -11.63 5.94 -15.87
CA LEU A 229 -11.29 7.35 -15.79
C LEU A 229 -10.88 7.82 -17.18
N ARG A 230 -11.62 8.73 -17.77
CA ARG A 230 -11.32 9.28 -19.11
C ARG A 230 -11.91 10.66 -19.29
N LYS A 231 -11.35 11.43 -20.20
CA LYS A 231 -11.93 12.67 -20.69
C LYS A 231 -13.26 12.40 -21.39
N PRO A 232 -14.31 13.21 -21.17
CA PRO A 232 -15.51 13.11 -21.98
C PRO A 232 -15.16 13.34 -23.47
N PRO A 233 -15.84 12.67 -24.41
CA PRO A 233 -15.63 12.93 -25.82
C PRO A 233 -15.88 14.42 -26.09
N ALA A 234 -15.00 15.04 -26.89
CA ALA A 234 -15.23 16.37 -27.38
C ALA A 234 -16.57 16.37 -28.14
N GLY A 235 -17.53 17.16 -27.66
CA GLY A 235 -18.83 17.32 -28.30
C GLY A 235 -18.71 17.98 -29.67
#